data_fb6e7eded19a8c428b03b776310f8479
#
_entry.id   fb6e7eded19a8c428b03b776310f8479
#
_cell.length_a   1.000
_cell.length_b   1.000
_cell.length_c   1.000
_cell.angle_alpha   90.00
_cell.angle_beta   90.00
_cell.angle_gamma   90.00
#
_symmetry.space_group_name_H-M   'P 1'
#
loop_
_entity.id
_entity.type
_entity.pdbx_description
1 polymer ?
#
loop_
_entity_poly.entity_id
_entity_poly.type
_entity_poly.pdbx_seq_one_letter_code
_entity_poly.pdbx_strand_id
1 'polypeptide(L)'
;MVEEVVEAEPKAKKPIVMIVVGIVVLLLLVVGAVVGTLFATGFFKAKPVLTAEQMLEGESSGAAAGADAPGKAGGKDAAPTKQTKKSPELTRFDYSYLKLENDFLSNLSGSRKVMSVQIAIMTRYDKRVIDNVKKHEMALRSVILDVMRQTVEADLLKPDFRKELAVRIRDVMNTLLEKYEDFGGIEEVYFTTFVTQ
;
A
#
# COMPACT_ATOMS: atom_id res chain seq x y z
N MET A 1 -65.16 16.50 50.94
CA MET A 1 -64.34 15.68 50.02
C MET A 1 -64.01 16.53 48.83
N VAL A 2 -62.83 17.08 48.84
CA VAL A 2 -62.36 17.96 47.79
C VAL A 2 -61.10 17.23 47.25
N GLU A 3 -61.17 16.75 46.02
CA GLU A 3 -60.05 16.18 45.30
C GLU A 3 -59.16 17.29 44.84
N GLU A 4 -57.92 17.25 45.27
CA GLU A 4 -56.87 18.15 44.92
C GLU A 4 -56.24 17.65 43.64
N VAL A 5 -56.43 18.36 42.50
CA VAL A 5 -55.83 18.11 41.23
C VAL A 5 -54.43 18.65 41.28
N VAL A 6 -53.44 17.75 41.35
CA VAL A 6 -52.01 18.10 41.18
C VAL A 6 -51.72 18.32 39.72
N GLU A 7 -51.56 19.59 39.34
CA GLU A 7 -51.14 20.05 38.05
C GLU A 7 -49.61 19.79 37.87
N ALA A 8 -49.26 18.90 37.00
CA ALA A 8 -47.87 18.57 36.66
C ALA A 8 -47.29 19.65 35.73
N GLU A 9 -46.35 20.43 36.22
CA GLU A 9 -45.58 21.38 35.41
C GLU A 9 -44.77 20.69 34.31
N PRO A 10 -44.71 21.26 33.09
CA PRO A 10 -43.89 20.69 31.99
C PRO A 10 -42.42 21.01 32.22
N LYS A 11 -41.59 20.01 32.44
CA LYS A 11 -40.15 20.10 32.53
C LYS A 11 -39.57 20.67 31.25
N ALA A 12 -38.83 21.79 31.37
CA ALA A 12 -38.18 22.52 30.33
C ALA A 12 -37.17 21.70 29.51
N LYS A 13 -37.46 21.44 28.24
CA LYS A 13 -36.61 20.75 27.26
C LYS A 13 -35.54 21.66 26.65
N LYS A 14 -35.16 22.76 27.29
CA LYS A 14 -34.27 23.79 26.75
C LYS A 14 -32.74 23.49 26.74
N PRO A 15 -32.15 22.71 27.69
CA PRO A 15 -30.70 22.54 27.64
C PRO A 15 -30.22 21.55 26.53
N ILE A 16 -31.03 20.55 26.18
CA ILE A 16 -30.63 19.53 25.19
C ILE A 16 -30.56 20.14 23.78
N VAL A 17 -31.51 20.98 23.41
CA VAL A 17 -31.50 21.66 22.09
C VAL A 17 -30.30 22.60 21.94
N MET A 18 -29.94 23.34 22.98
CA MET A 18 -28.74 24.20 22.99
C MET A 18 -27.44 23.37 22.81
N ILE A 19 -27.35 22.23 23.48
CA ILE A 19 -26.20 21.34 23.37
C ILE A 19 -26.11 20.77 21.95
N VAL A 20 -27.22 20.31 21.36
CA VAL A 20 -27.26 19.79 20.00
C VAL A 20 -26.88 20.86 18.98
N VAL A 21 -27.40 22.07 19.12
CA VAL A 21 -27.04 23.21 18.25
C VAL A 21 -25.54 23.55 18.40
N GLY A 22 -25.00 23.54 19.63
CA GLY A 22 -23.58 23.76 19.86
C GLY A 22 -22.68 22.73 19.19
N ILE A 23 -23.06 21.45 19.23
CA ILE A 23 -22.33 20.36 18.57
C ILE A 23 -22.39 20.52 17.05
N VAL A 24 -23.52 20.87 16.47
CA VAL A 24 -23.68 21.10 15.03
C VAL A 24 -22.82 22.26 14.56
N VAL A 25 -22.79 23.36 15.30
CA VAL A 25 -21.96 24.53 14.98
C VAL A 25 -20.47 24.17 15.07
N LEU A 26 -20.04 23.41 16.09
CA LEU A 26 -18.67 22.93 16.22
C LEU A 26 -18.27 22.04 15.04
N LEU A 27 -19.14 21.12 14.62
CA LEU A 27 -18.91 20.25 13.46
C LEU A 27 -18.75 21.04 12.17
N LEU A 28 -19.59 22.06 11.95
CA LEU A 28 -19.48 22.95 10.77
C LEU A 28 -18.18 23.73 10.78
N LEU A 29 -17.70 24.19 11.94
CA LEU A 29 -16.41 24.88 12.05
C LEU A 29 -15.24 23.95 11.73
N VAL A 30 -15.26 22.70 12.21
CA VAL A 30 -14.23 21.71 11.91
C VAL A 30 -14.21 21.38 10.42
N VAL A 31 -15.36 21.12 9.81
CA VAL A 31 -15.47 20.87 8.37
C VAL A 31 -15.00 22.09 7.56
N GLY A 32 -15.39 23.30 7.96
CA GLY A 32 -14.93 24.53 7.31
C GLY A 32 -13.41 24.73 7.39
N ALA A 33 -12.80 24.41 8.53
CA ALA A 33 -11.34 24.48 8.70
C ALA A 33 -10.62 23.47 7.81
N VAL A 34 -11.12 22.21 7.72
CA VAL A 34 -10.53 21.17 6.87
C VAL A 34 -10.65 21.53 5.39
N VAL A 35 -11.82 21.97 4.94
CA VAL A 35 -12.02 22.40 3.54
C VAL A 35 -11.19 23.63 3.22
N GLY A 36 -11.11 24.60 4.15
CA GLY A 36 -10.28 25.80 4.00
C GLY A 36 -8.79 25.49 3.87
N THR A 37 -8.27 24.57 4.68
CA THR A 37 -6.86 24.13 4.58
C THR A 37 -6.59 23.37 3.29
N LEU A 38 -7.49 22.50 2.83
CA LEU A 38 -7.37 21.81 1.55
C LEU A 38 -7.38 22.78 0.36
N PHE A 39 -8.17 23.86 0.45
CA PHE A 39 -8.20 24.89 -0.59
C PHE A 39 -6.93 25.77 -0.56
N ALA A 40 -6.45 26.14 0.63
CA ALA A 40 -5.23 26.92 0.81
C ALA A 40 -3.95 26.16 0.40
N THR A 41 -3.91 24.84 0.61
CA THR A 41 -2.79 23.99 0.20
C THR A 41 -2.81 23.63 -1.29
N GLY A 42 -3.84 24.11 -2.03
CA GLY A 42 -3.93 23.90 -3.48
C GLY A 42 -4.24 22.46 -3.89
N PHE A 43 -4.81 21.66 -3.00
CA PHE A 43 -5.15 20.24 -3.28
C PHE A 43 -6.10 20.10 -4.48
N PHE A 44 -6.95 21.11 -4.73
CA PHE A 44 -7.87 21.16 -5.88
C PHE A 44 -7.28 21.82 -7.12
N LYS A 45 -6.04 22.32 -7.08
CA LYS A 45 -5.40 22.78 -8.31
C LYS A 45 -5.01 21.55 -9.12
N ALA A 46 -5.74 21.28 -10.18
CA ALA A 46 -5.35 20.30 -11.18
C ALA A 46 -3.91 20.62 -11.61
N LYS A 47 -3.00 19.65 -11.49
CA LYS A 47 -1.65 19.77 -12.04
C LYS A 47 -1.80 20.05 -13.52
N PRO A 48 -1.17 21.09 -14.08
CA PRO A 48 -1.21 21.30 -15.52
C PRO A 48 -0.66 20.06 -16.21
N VAL A 49 -1.45 19.46 -17.06
CA VAL A 49 -1.00 18.42 -17.98
C VAL A 49 -0.06 19.13 -18.93
N LEU A 50 1.24 18.94 -18.77
CA LEU A 50 2.23 19.43 -19.73
C LEU A 50 1.98 18.74 -21.05
N THR A 51 1.47 19.49 -22.01
CA THR A 51 1.28 19.05 -23.39
C THR A 51 2.66 18.80 -24.02
N ALA A 52 2.77 17.75 -24.83
CA ALA A 52 4.04 17.27 -25.42
C ALA A 52 4.85 18.33 -26.18
N GLU A 53 4.26 19.46 -26.53
CA GLU A 53 4.91 20.57 -27.23
C GLU A 53 5.78 21.45 -26.30
N GLN A 54 5.55 21.47 -24.99
CA GLN A 54 6.39 22.24 -24.05
C GLN A 54 7.66 21.52 -23.60
N MET A 55 7.84 20.25 -23.94
CA MET A 55 9.06 19.51 -23.64
C MET A 55 10.18 19.68 -24.67
N LEU A 56 9.91 20.29 -25.82
CA LEU A 56 10.89 20.48 -26.91
C LEU A 56 11.65 21.81 -26.86
N GLU A 57 11.24 22.76 -26.01
CA GLU A 57 11.89 24.08 -25.95
C GLU A 57 12.82 24.30 -24.72
N GLY A 58 13.02 23.27 -23.89
CA GLY A 58 13.83 23.38 -22.66
C GLY A 58 15.31 22.96 -22.79
N GLU A 59 15.79 22.57 -23.97
CA GLU A 59 17.14 22.04 -24.13
C GLU A 59 18.05 22.91 -25.01
N SER A 60 18.26 24.14 -24.57
CA SER A 60 19.35 24.94 -25.09
C SER A 60 19.63 26.11 -24.17
N SER A 61 20.51 25.98 -23.23
CA SER A 61 21.45 27.01 -22.79
C SER A 61 22.10 26.67 -21.45
N GLY A 62 23.42 26.65 -21.44
CA GLY A 62 24.23 27.05 -20.31
C GLY A 62 25.09 26.00 -19.63
N ALA A 63 26.28 25.79 -20.24
CA ALA A 63 27.43 25.25 -19.53
C ALA A 63 27.94 26.21 -18.44
N ALA A 64 28.53 25.65 -17.43
CA ALA A 64 29.74 26.03 -16.70
C ALA A 64 29.66 26.06 -15.18
N ALA A 65 30.48 25.19 -14.59
CA ALA A 65 31.43 25.38 -13.50
C ALA A 65 30.94 25.73 -12.09
N GLY A 66 31.43 24.94 -11.13
CA GLY A 66 31.70 25.43 -9.80
C GLY A 66 31.44 24.46 -8.67
N ALA A 67 32.39 23.68 -8.37
CA ALA A 67 32.94 23.15 -7.11
C ALA A 67 32.19 23.37 -5.78
N ASP A 68 32.29 22.31 -4.99
CA ASP A 68 32.56 22.22 -3.54
C ASP A 68 31.41 21.96 -2.57
N ALA A 69 31.58 20.88 -1.90
CA ALA A 69 31.07 20.05 -0.83
C ALA A 69 30.53 20.73 0.43
N PRO A 70 30.22 19.99 1.53
CA PRO A 70 29.24 18.92 1.74
C PRO A 70 28.20 19.33 2.81
N GLY A 71 26.93 19.13 2.58
CA GLY A 71 25.86 19.36 3.53
C GLY A 71 25.10 18.06 3.85
N LYS A 72 25.39 17.53 5.02
CA LYS A 72 24.69 16.43 5.69
C LYS A 72 23.28 16.90 6.05
N ALA A 73 22.26 16.39 5.40
CA ALA A 73 20.88 16.52 5.84
C ALA A 73 20.19 15.18 5.66
N GLY A 74 19.72 14.59 6.79
CA GLY A 74 18.97 13.35 6.82
C GLY A 74 17.71 13.44 5.96
N GLY A 75 17.70 12.73 4.88
CA GLY A 75 16.52 12.55 4.06
C GLY A 75 15.60 11.52 4.72
N LYS A 76 14.37 11.93 5.00
CA LYS A 76 13.27 10.99 5.19
C LYS A 76 13.22 10.10 3.97
N ASP A 77 13.20 8.78 4.19
CA ASP A 77 13.08 7.79 3.12
C ASP A 77 11.84 8.09 2.27
N ALA A 78 12.05 8.62 1.09
CA ALA A 78 10.99 8.79 0.11
C ALA A 78 10.51 7.40 -0.33
N ALA A 79 9.19 7.24 -0.55
CA ALA A 79 8.62 5.99 -1.04
C ALA A 79 9.36 5.49 -2.30
N PRO A 80 9.49 4.16 -2.49
CA PRO A 80 10.15 3.59 -3.66
C PRO A 80 9.54 4.07 -4.99
N THR A 81 10.37 4.44 -5.94
CA THR A 81 9.96 4.91 -7.25
C THR A 81 10.10 3.83 -8.33
N LYS A 82 9.22 3.85 -9.33
CA LYS A 82 9.31 2.95 -10.49
C LYS A 82 10.53 3.31 -11.35
N GLN A 83 11.35 2.31 -11.65
CA GLN A 83 12.49 2.47 -12.53
C GLN A 83 12.04 2.39 -13.99
N THR A 84 12.58 3.25 -14.84
CA THR A 84 12.32 3.23 -16.27
C THR A 84 13.55 2.80 -17.04
N LYS A 85 13.37 1.86 -17.96
CA LYS A 85 14.41 1.43 -18.88
C LYS A 85 14.34 2.28 -20.15
N LYS A 86 15.43 2.99 -20.48
CA LYS A 86 15.55 3.74 -21.74
C LYS A 86 15.73 2.75 -22.88
N SER A 87 14.74 2.62 -23.73
CA SER A 87 14.83 1.95 -25.03
C SER A 87 14.90 3.02 -26.14
N PRO A 88 15.52 2.75 -27.30
CA PRO A 88 15.62 3.73 -28.38
C PRO A 88 14.28 4.30 -28.86
N GLU A 89 13.16 3.57 -28.66
CA GLU A 89 11.83 3.94 -29.16
C GLU A 89 10.75 4.07 -28.10
N LEU A 90 10.93 3.52 -26.88
CA LEU A 90 9.89 3.51 -25.83
C LEU A 90 10.53 3.50 -24.44
N THR A 91 10.07 4.38 -23.58
CA THR A 91 10.37 4.32 -22.15
C THR A 91 9.56 3.19 -21.52
N ARG A 92 10.20 2.09 -21.16
CA ARG A 92 9.57 0.96 -20.45
C ARG A 92 10.05 0.93 -19.01
N PHE A 93 9.16 0.52 -18.11
CA PHE A 93 9.55 0.21 -16.73
C PHE A 93 10.51 -0.99 -16.75
N ASP A 94 11.61 -0.90 -16.02
CA ASP A 94 12.51 -2.03 -15.86
C ASP A 94 11.94 -3.02 -14.85
N TYR A 95 12.09 -4.32 -15.15
CA TYR A 95 11.62 -5.41 -14.30
C TYR A 95 12.79 -5.94 -13.48
N SER A 96 12.61 -5.98 -12.17
CA SER A 96 13.55 -6.59 -11.25
C SER A 96 12.96 -7.86 -10.68
N TYR A 97 13.72 -8.94 -10.71
CA TYR A 97 13.31 -10.24 -10.19
C TYR A 97 14.21 -10.62 -9.02
N LEU A 98 13.60 -11.15 -7.97
CA LEU A 98 14.30 -11.75 -6.84
C LEU A 98 13.73 -13.14 -6.59
N LYS A 99 14.58 -14.15 -6.64
CA LYS A 99 14.27 -15.50 -6.19
C LYS A 99 14.51 -15.55 -4.68
N LEU A 100 13.51 -15.99 -3.91
CA LEU A 100 13.65 -16.21 -2.50
C LEU A 100 14.53 -17.43 -2.24
N GLU A 101 15.40 -17.32 -1.24
CA GLU A 101 16.28 -18.41 -0.85
C GLU A 101 15.44 -19.52 -0.21
N ASN A 102 15.85 -20.76 -0.46
CA ASN A 102 15.24 -22.00 0.04
C ASN A 102 13.77 -22.22 -0.39
N ASP A 103 13.42 -23.48 -0.51
CA ASP A 103 12.07 -23.91 -0.81
C ASP A 103 11.14 -23.69 0.39
N PHE A 104 9.87 -23.47 0.09
CA PHE A 104 8.80 -23.41 1.07
C PHE A 104 8.11 -24.76 1.13
N LEU A 105 8.16 -25.39 2.28
CA LEU A 105 7.57 -26.69 2.53
C LEU A 105 6.42 -26.57 3.52
N SER A 106 5.24 -27.04 3.18
CA SER A 106 4.06 -27.00 4.04
C SER A 106 3.17 -28.21 3.85
N ASN A 107 2.59 -28.71 4.94
CA ASN A 107 1.52 -29.69 4.85
C ASN A 107 0.22 -29.04 4.37
N LEU A 108 -0.55 -29.74 3.56
CA LEU A 108 -1.89 -29.30 3.16
C LEU A 108 -2.88 -29.48 4.31
N SER A 109 -3.81 -28.55 4.43
CA SER A 109 -4.85 -28.61 5.45
C SER A 109 -5.74 -29.85 5.25
N GLY A 110 -5.93 -30.62 6.31
CA GLY A 110 -6.77 -31.83 6.29
C GLY A 110 -6.22 -33.00 5.48
N SER A 111 -4.95 -32.97 5.03
CA SER A 111 -4.30 -34.01 4.25
C SER A 111 -2.93 -34.37 4.82
N ARG A 112 -2.43 -35.55 4.45
CA ARG A 112 -1.06 -35.97 4.75
C ARG A 112 -0.07 -35.52 3.68
N LYS A 113 -0.55 -34.91 2.61
CA LYS A 113 0.27 -34.44 1.50
C LYS A 113 1.05 -33.19 1.89
N VAL A 114 2.22 -33.10 1.29
CA VAL A 114 3.14 -31.99 1.46
C VAL A 114 3.26 -31.22 0.15
N MET A 115 3.19 -29.90 0.23
CA MET A 115 3.43 -29.01 -0.89
C MET A 115 4.79 -28.34 -0.73
N SER A 116 5.63 -28.45 -1.75
CA SER A 116 6.92 -27.77 -1.84
C SER A 116 6.88 -26.78 -3.00
N VAL A 117 7.19 -25.53 -2.72
CA VAL A 117 7.22 -24.46 -3.74
C VAL A 117 8.49 -23.62 -3.63
N GLN A 118 8.98 -23.17 -4.77
CA GLN A 118 10.04 -22.18 -4.85
C GLN A 118 9.46 -20.91 -5.46
N ILE A 119 9.74 -19.76 -4.81
CA ILE A 119 9.10 -18.51 -5.11
C ILE A 119 10.11 -17.52 -5.67
N ALA A 120 9.73 -16.84 -6.75
CA ALA A 120 10.37 -15.63 -7.24
C ALA A 120 9.35 -14.50 -7.26
N ILE A 121 9.79 -13.30 -6.91
CA ILE A 121 8.98 -12.08 -6.94
C ILE A 121 9.43 -11.18 -8.08
N MET A 122 8.52 -10.34 -8.55
CA MET A 122 8.79 -9.31 -9.55
C MET A 122 8.31 -7.96 -9.04
N THR A 123 9.11 -6.94 -9.31
CA THR A 123 8.77 -5.54 -9.07
C THR A 123 9.27 -4.66 -10.22
N ARG A 124 8.54 -3.59 -10.49
CA ARG A 124 8.96 -2.48 -11.38
C ARG A 124 9.45 -1.26 -10.61
N TYR A 125 9.45 -1.36 -9.29
CA TYR A 125 9.98 -0.32 -8.43
C TYR A 125 11.50 -0.42 -8.32
N ASP A 126 12.10 0.54 -7.64
CA ASP A 126 13.54 0.60 -7.46
C ASP A 126 14.08 -0.53 -6.56
N LYS A 127 15.40 -0.57 -6.45
CA LYS A 127 16.12 -1.59 -5.68
C LYS A 127 15.70 -1.66 -4.21
N ARG A 128 15.15 -0.59 -3.65
CA ARG A 128 14.71 -0.56 -2.23
C ARG A 128 13.68 -1.64 -1.94
N VAL A 129 12.77 -1.94 -2.87
CA VAL A 129 11.80 -3.04 -2.69
C VAL A 129 12.51 -4.38 -2.54
N ILE A 130 13.50 -4.65 -3.40
CA ILE A 130 14.30 -5.88 -3.31
C ILE A 130 15.08 -5.95 -2.00
N ASP A 131 15.69 -4.85 -1.58
CA ASP A 131 16.45 -4.77 -0.34
C ASP A 131 15.54 -4.93 0.88
N ASN A 132 14.33 -4.35 0.87
CA ASN A 132 13.31 -4.53 1.92
C ASN A 132 12.83 -5.98 2.01
N VAL A 133 12.60 -6.65 0.86
CA VAL A 133 12.23 -8.07 0.85
C VAL A 133 13.35 -8.92 1.48
N LYS A 134 14.61 -8.68 1.14
CA LYS A 134 15.75 -9.39 1.75
C LYS A 134 15.87 -9.11 3.25
N LYS A 135 15.71 -7.85 3.66
CA LYS A 135 15.76 -7.43 5.07
C LYS A 135 14.71 -8.14 5.92
N HIS A 136 13.51 -8.32 5.39
CA HIS A 136 12.38 -8.92 6.10
C HIS A 136 12.10 -10.38 5.68
N GLU A 137 13.06 -11.06 5.04
CA GLU A 137 12.87 -12.40 4.47
C GLU A 137 12.29 -13.40 5.48
N MET A 138 12.77 -13.40 6.72
CA MET A 138 12.29 -14.32 7.75
C MET A 138 10.81 -14.09 8.10
N ALA A 139 10.39 -12.83 8.21
CA ALA A 139 9.00 -12.50 8.48
C ALA A 139 8.10 -12.81 7.28
N LEU A 140 8.57 -12.49 6.06
CA LEU A 140 7.89 -12.85 4.82
C LEU A 140 7.73 -14.35 4.68
N ARG A 141 8.77 -15.12 5.02
CA ARG A 141 8.71 -16.58 5.02
C ARG A 141 7.61 -17.12 5.92
N SER A 142 7.45 -16.55 7.12
CA SER A 142 6.40 -16.96 8.06
C SER A 142 5.00 -16.76 7.45
N VAL A 143 4.70 -15.57 6.92
CA VAL A 143 3.35 -15.28 6.36
C VAL A 143 3.07 -16.09 5.09
N ILE A 144 4.08 -16.37 4.27
CA ILE A 144 3.96 -17.26 3.10
C ILE A 144 3.57 -18.69 3.55
N LEU A 145 4.28 -19.23 4.53
CA LEU A 145 3.98 -20.56 5.06
C LEU A 145 2.59 -20.63 5.69
N ASP A 146 2.11 -19.57 6.34
CA ASP A 146 0.76 -19.51 6.89
C ASP A 146 -0.31 -19.55 5.78
N VAL A 147 -0.10 -18.86 4.66
CA VAL A 147 -0.99 -18.95 3.49
C VAL A 147 -0.98 -20.35 2.88
N MET A 148 0.20 -20.95 2.74
CA MET A 148 0.34 -22.31 2.20
C MET A 148 -0.35 -23.34 3.08
N ARG A 149 -0.26 -23.24 4.39
CA ARG A 149 -0.89 -24.16 5.36
C ARG A 149 -2.41 -24.14 5.31
N GLN A 150 -3.01 -23.03 4.87
CA GLN A 150 -4.47 -22.90 4.71
C GLN A 150 -4.99 -23.60 3.45
N THR A 151 -4.10 -24.01 2.54
CA THR A 151 -4.47 -24.67 1.29
C THR A 151 -4.97 -26.08 1.56
N VAL A 152 -6.13 -26.41 0.99
CA VAL A 152 -6.69 -27.78 1.05
C VAL A 152 -6.38 -28.54 -0.24
N GLU A 153 -6.37 -29.88 -0.15
CA GLU A 153 -6.07 -30.76 -1.31
C GLU A 153 -7.05 -30.53 -2.48
N ALA A 154 -8.32 -30.26 -2.20
CA ALA A 154 -9.32 -29.98 -3.22
C ALA A 154 -9.01 -28.74 -4.07
N ASP A 155 -8.30 -27.76 -3.52
CA ASP A 155 -7.91 -26.55 -4.26
C ASP A 155 -6.88 -26.87 -5.35
N LEU A 156 -6.02 -27.87 -5.15
CA LEU A 156 -5.01 -28.27 -6.14
C LEU A 156 -5.61 -28.74 -7.47
N LEU A 157 -6.86 -29.18 -7.45
CA LEU A 157 -7.57 -29.67 -8.65
C LEU A 157 -8.12 -28.51 -9.51
N LYS A 158 -8.15 -27.29 -8.98
CA LYS A 158 -8.63 -26.12 -9.70
C LYS A 158 -7.58 -25.65 -10.73
N PRO A 159 -7.95 -25.37 -11.97
CA PRO A 159 -7.00 -24.94 -13.00
C PRO A 159 -6.28 -23.63 -12.68
N ASP A 160 -6.96 -22.69 -12.00
CA ASP A 160 -6.41 -21.38 -11.65
C ASP A 160 -5.78 -21.33 -10.24
N PHE A 161 -5.74 -22.45 -9.54
CA PHE A 161 -5.25 -22.53 -8.17
C PHE A 161 -3.88 -21.86 -7.97
N ARG A 162 -2.93 -22.14 -8.88
CA ARG A 162 -1.56 -21.57 -8.77
C ARG A 162 -1.58 -20.04 -8.87
N LYS A 163 -2.41 -19.49 -9.73
CA LYS A 163 -2.56 -18.02 -9.88
C LYS A 163 -3.19 -17.41 -8.64
N GLU A 164 -4.25 -18.03 -8.13
CA GLU A 164 -4.93 -17.58 -6.91
C GLU A 164 -3.99 -17.62 -5.70
N LEU A 165 -3.19 -18.68 -5.57
CA LEU A 165 -2.21 -18.81 -4.50
C LEU A 165 -1.11 -17.74 -4.63
N ALA A 166 -0.61 -17.49 -5.84
CA ALA A 166 0.38 -16.44 -6.10
C ALA A 166 -0.14 -15.05 -5.71
N VAL A 167 -1.39 -14.74 -6.05
CA VAL A 167 -2.05 -13.47 -5.66
C VAL A 167 -2.17 -13.36 -4.15
N ARG A 168 -2.64 -14.41 -3.46
CA ARG A 168 -2.74 -14.40 -1.99
C ARG A 168 -1.40 -14.20 -1.32
N ILE A 169 -0.36 -14.88 -1.80
CA ILE A 169 1.01 -14.71 -1.28
C ILE A 169 1.51 -13.28 -1.51
N ARG A 170 1.33 -12.73 -2.72
CA ARG A 170 1.68 -11.34 -3.02
C ARG A 170 1.03 -10.37 -2.04
N ASP A 171 -0.26 -10.52 -1.80
CA ASP A 171 -1.03 -9.59 -0.99
C ASP A 171 -0.59 -9.62 0.49
N VAL A 172 -0.34 -10.79 1.06
CA VAL A 172 0.17 -10.87 2.43
C VAL A 172 1.60 -10.38 2.56
N MET A 173 2.45 -10.58 1.54
CA MET A 173 3.80 -10.04 1.51
C MET A 173 3.77 -8.51 1.46
N ASN A 174 2.95 -7.91 0.60
CA ASN A 174 2.79 -6.46 0.53
C ASN A 174 2.24 -5.89 1.83
N THR A 175 1.22 -6.50 2.43
CA THR A 175 0.66 -6.08 3.73
C THR A 175 1.74 -6.06 4.82
N LEU A 176 2.63 -7.05 4.84
CA LEU A 176 3.72 -7.11 5.82
C LEU A 176 4.77 -6.03 5.54
N LEU A 177 5.15 -5.82 4.27
CA LEU A 177 6.09 -4.78 3.89
C LEU A 177 5.54 -3.37 4.16
N GLU A 178 4.27 -3.12 3.87
CA GLU A 178 3.59 -1.87 4.21
C GLU A 178 3.62 -1.59 5.71
N LYS A 179 3.44 -2.62 6.53
CA LYS A 179 3.52 -2.49 7.99
C LYS A 179 4.91 -2.11 8.51
N TYR A 180 5.99 -2.58 7.86
CA TYR A 180 7.36 -2.40 8.33
C TYR A 180 8.12 -1.28 7.61
N GLU A 181 7.79 -1.01 6.37
CA GLU A 181 8.52 -0.09 5.49
C GLU A 181 7.58 0.94 4.83
N ASP A 182 6.31 1.01 5.26
CA ASP A 182 5.27 1.91 4.72
C ASP A 182 5.00 1.75 3.21
N PHE A 183 5.57 0.70 2.59
CA PHE A 183 5.41 0.43 1.17
C PHE A 183 5.67 -1.04 0.83
N GLY A 184 4.75 -1.68 0.09
CA GLY A 184 4.89 -3.07 -0.39
C GLY A 184 5.75 -3.16 -1.64
N GLY A 185 5.16 -2.93 -2.80
CA GLY A 185 5.84 -2.84 -4.09
C GLY A 185 6.10 -4.16 -4.81
N ILE A 186 5.67 -5.30 -4.29
CA ILE A 186 5.68 -6.58 -5.02
C ILE A 186 4.49 -6.57 -5.98
N GLU A 187 4.76 -6.67 -7.30
CA GLU A 187 3.71 -6.66 -8.31
C GLU A 187 3.23 -8.08 -8.66
N GLU A 188 4.17 -9.01 -8.78
CA GLU A 188 3.82 -10.41 -9.08
C GLU A 188 4.69 -11.41 -8.30
N VAL A 189 4.10 -12.57 -8.07
CA VAL A 189 4.74 -13.74 -7.45
C VAL A 189 4.68 -14.90 -8.45
N TYR A 190 5.81 -15.55 -8.66
CA TYR A 190 5.96 -16.69 -9.55
C TYR A 190 6.41 -17.94 -8.78
N PHE A 191 5.84 -19.09 -9.13
CA PHE A 191 6.35 -20.37 -8.67
C PHE A 191 7.34 -20.92 -9.70
N THR A 192 8.62 -20.98 -9.34
CA THR A 192 9.67 -21.56 -10.19
C THR A 192 9.72 -23.07 -10.05
N THR A 193 9.30 -23.59 -8.89
CA THR A 193 9.07 -25.01 -8.63
C THR A 193 7.75 -25.17 -7.88
N PHE A 194 6.98 -26.19 -8.23
CA PHE A 194 5.73 -26.52 -7.57
C PHE A 194 5.53 -28.05 -7.56
N VAL A 195 5.68 -28.65 -6.41
CA VAL A 195 5.59 -30.11 -6.21
C VAL A 195 4.62 -30.41 -5.07
N THR A 196 3.78 -31.42 -5.25
CA THR A 196 2.92 -31.98 -4.19
C THR A 196 3.15 -33.50 -4.11
N GLN A 197 3.34 -33.99 -2.92
CA GLN A 197 3.60 -35.41 -2.63
C GLN A 197 2.66 -35.92 -1.56
#